data_7f62672f89cd150860ee00ec6d8b6e35
#
_entry.id   7f62672f89cd150860ee00ec6d8b6e35
#
_cell.length_a   1.000
_cell.length_b   1.000
_cell.length_c   1.000
_cell.angle_alpha   90.00
_cell.angle_beta   90.00
_cell.angle_gamma   90.00
#
_symmetry.space_group_name_H-M   'P 1'
#
loop_
_entity.id
_entity.type
_entity.pdbx_description
1 polymer ?
#
loop_
_entity_poly.entity_id
_entity_poly.type
_entity_poly.pdbx_seq_one_letter_code
_entity_poly.pdbx_strand_id
1 'polypeptide(L)'
;MKDERLTPHPDTECLTGANKCRVYFNKSTKEVEGTTIYEADYVEVDALTREDVIVAIIRTKYSLNKELGIRREYINNQQGAAEKWNGFCLFVEEAQSIANNLNL
;
A
#
# COMPACT_ATOMS: atom_id res chain seq x y z
N MET A 1 5.67 -3.70 3.03
CA MET A 1 6.17 -4.87 3.78
C MET A 1 5.42 -6.11 3.32
N LYS A 2 6.03 -7.26 3.48
CA LYS A 2 5.45 -8.51 2.99
C LYS A 2 5.31 -9.51 4.13
N ASP A 3 4.20 -10.23 4.16
CA ASP A 3 3.92 -11.26 5.16
C ASP A 3 3.68 -12.60 4.48
N GLU A 4 4.29 -13.66 5.03
CA GLU A 4 4.12 -15.03 4.54
C GLU A 4 3.54 -15.89 5.65
N ARG A 5 2.56 -16.74 5.32
CA ARG A 5 1.96 -17.66 6.30
C ARG A 5 1.40 -18.89 5.61
N LEU A 6 1.02 -19.87 6.42
CA LEU A 6 0.47 -21.15 5.93
C LEU A 6 -1.04 -21.12 5.68
N THR A 7 -1.69 -20.00 6.04
CA THR A 7 -3.14 -19.82 5.87
C THR A 7 -3.40 -18.56 5.06
N PRO A 8 -4.55 -18.45 4.38
CA PRO A 8 -4.89 -17.24 3.63
C PRO A 8 -4.94 -16.02 4.54
N HIS A 9 -4.52 -14.88 3.99
CA HIS A 9 -4.58 -13.61 4.73
C HIS A 9 -6.00 -13.05 4.73
N PRO A 10 -6.47 -12.51 5.87
CA PRO A 10 -7.69 -11.71 5.88
C PRO A 10 -7.41 -10.37 5.16
N ASP A 11 -8.45 -9.61 4.85
CA ASP A 11 -8.26 -8.27 4.30
C ASP A 11 -7.70 -7.32 5.36
N THR A 12 -8.19 -7.44 6.59
CA THR A 12 -7.73 -6.62 7.71
C THR A 12 -7.55 -7.49 8.95
N GLU A 13 -6.60 -7.10 9.80
CA GLU A 13 -6.32 -7.79 11.06
C GLU A 13 -5.85 -6.78 12.10
N CYS A 14 -6.60 -6.62 13.19
CA CYS A 14 -6.21 -5.69 14.25
C CYS A 14 -5.38 -6.43 15.29
N LEU A 15 -4.21 -5.88 15.60
CA LEU A 15 -3.23 -6.49 16.49
C LEU A 15 -3.58 -6.15 17.95
N THR A 16 -3.76 -7.19 18.77
CA THR A 16 -4.08 -7.04 20.19
C THR A 16 -2.92 -6.39 20.93
N GLY A 17 -3.21 -5.33 21.69
CA GLY A 17 -2.22 -4.65 22.53
C GLY A 17 -1.35 -3.62 21.81
N ALA A 18 -1.36 -3.56 20.49
CA ALA A 18 -0.56 -2.62 19.72
C ALA A 18 -1.34 -1.40 19.21
N ASN A 19 -2.66 -1.39 19.36
CA ASN A 19 -3.58 -0.35 18.86
C ASN A 19 -3.36 -0.05 17.36
N LYS A 20 -2.98 -1.08 16.59
CA LYS A 20 -2.75 -0.97 15.17
C LYS A 20 -3.47 -2.08 14.43
N CYS A 21 -3.90 -1.78 13.21
CA CYS A 21 -4.50 -2.75 12.33
C CYS A 21 -3.64 -2.90 11.08
N ARG A 22 -3.54 -4.13 10.58
CA ARG A 22 -2.88 -4.42 9.31
C ARG A 22 -3.92 -4.51 8.21
N VAL A 23 -3.55 -4.02 7.04
CA VAL A 23 -4.33 -4.16 5.81
C VAL A 23 -3.48 -4.97 4.84
N TYR A 24 -4.03 -6.10 4.39
CA TYR A 24 -3.33 -7.00 3.47
C TYR A 24 -3.86 -6.82 2.05
N PHE A 25 -2.95 -6.78 1.09
CA PHE A 25 -3.27 -6.61 -0.33
C PHE A 25 -2.23 -7.30 -1.20
N ASN A 26 -2.45 -7.35 -2.52
CA ASN A 26 -1.58 -8.05 -3.47
C ASN A 26 -1.31 -9.50 -3.03
N LYS A 27 -2.38 -10.19 -2.67
CA LYS A 27 -2.30 -11.57 -2.16
C LYS A 27 -1.92 -12.53 -3.27
N SER A 28 -1.00 -13.45 -2.97
CA SER A 28 -0.57 -14.49 -3.90
C SER A 28 -0.22 -15.75 -3.14
N THR A 29 0.06 -16.83 -3.88
CA THR A 29 0.48 -18.09 -3.30
C THR A 29 1.70 -18.63 -4.03
N LYS A 30 2.51 -19.42 -3.33
CA LYS A 30 3.61 -20.17 -3.95
C LYS A 30 3.68 -21.54 -3.33
N GLU A 31 4.24 -22.49 -4.07
CA GLU A 31 4.47 -23.86 -3.58
C GLU A 31 5.94 -24.02 -3.22
N VAL A 32 6.21 -24.50 -2.00
CA VAL A 32 7.55 -24.80 -1.51
C VAL A 32 7.52 -26.22 -0.92
N GLU A 33 8.23 -27.14 -1.56
CA GLU A 33 8.31 -28.55 -1.10
C GLU A 33 6.93 -29.18 -0.86
N GLY A 34 5.96 -28.90 -1.74
CA GLY A 34 4.61 -29.44 -1.62
C GLY A 34 3.71 -28.71 -0.64
N THR A 35 4.19 -27.64 -0.02
CA THR A 35 3.43 -26.81 0.92
C THR A 35 3.04 -25.49 0.26
N THR A 36 1.77 -25.13 0.37
CA THR A 36 1.29 -23.82 -0.14
C THR A 36 1.62 -22.72 0.86
N ILE A 37 2.33 -21.70 0.41
CA ILE A 37 2.67 -20.52 1.19
C ILE A 37 1.82 -19.35 0.66
N TYR A 38 1.13 -18.66 1.56
CA TYR A 38 0.33 -17.47 1.24
C TYR A 38 1.14 -16.23 1.51
N GLU A 39 1.27 -15.38 0.50
CA GLU A 39 2.00 -14.12 0.58
C GLU A 39 1.06 -12.95 0.40
N ALA A 40 1.33 -11.84 1.07
CA ALA A 40 0.61 -10.59 0.86
C ALA A 40 1.51 -9.42 1.25
N ASP A 41 1.32 -8.29 0.58
CA ASP A 41 1.85 -7.04 1.05
C ASP A 41 0.95 -6.52 2.17
N TYR A 42 1.50 -5.71 3.08
CA TYR A 42 0.69 -5.13 4.14
C TYR A 42 1.19 -3.76 4.55
N VAL A 43 0.27 -2.98 5.11
CA VAL A 43 0.57 -1.73 5.81
C VAL A 43 -0.10 -1.77 7.17
N GLU A 44 0.45 -1.01 8.13
CA GLU A 44 -0.14 -0.85 9.46
C GLU A 44 -0.74 0.54 9.57
N VAL A 45 -1.93 0.62 10.13
CA VAL A 45 -2.66 1.87 10.34
C VAL A 45 -3.18 1.93 11.76
N ASP A 46 -3.30 3.14 12.31
CA ASP A 46 -3.88 3.35 13.64
C ASP A 46 -5.41 3.24 13.62
N ALA A 47 -6.02 3.56 12.48
CA ALA A 47 -7.47 3.46 12.30
C ALA A 47 -7.78 2.89 10.91
N LEU A 48 -8.81 2.04 10.82
CA LEU A 48 -9.26 1.46 9.55
C LEU A 48 -10.19 2.45 8.84
N THR A 49 -9.65 3.58 8.41
CA THR A 49 -10.36 4.54 7.57
C THR A 49 -9.79 4.49 6.17
N ARG A 50 -10.61 4.87 5.18
CA ARG A 50 -10.20 4.87 3.79
C ARG A 50 -8.96 5.76 3.57
N GLU A 51 -8.98 6.95 4.16
CA GLU A 51 -7.89 7.91 4.02
C GLU A 51 -6.59 7.40 4.64
N ASP A 52 -6.64 6.85 5.84
CA ASP A 52 -5.44 6.34 6.53
C ASP A 52 -4.83 5.17 5.75
N VAL A 53 -5.65 4.29 5.20
CA VAL A 53 -5.18 3.16 4.39
C VAL A 53 -4.52 3.65 3.11
N ILE A 54 -5.15 4.59 2.40
CA ILE A 54 -4.59 5.15 1.16
C ILE A 54 -3.25 5.81 1.43
N VAL A 55 -3.16 6.65 2.45
CA VAL A 55 -1.91 7.33 2.81
C VAL A 55 -0.83 6.32 3.18
N ALA A 56 -1.16 5.32 3.99
CA ALA A 56 -0.19 4.29 4.39
C ALA A 56 0.38 3.54 3.17
N ILE A 57 -0.46 3.18 2.20
CA ILE A 57 -0.02 2.52 0.98
C ILE A 57 0.89 3.46 0.16
N ILE A 58 0.50 4.72 -0.02
CA ILE A 58 1.31 5.70 -0.75
C ILE A 58 2.68 5.84 -0.10
N ARG A 59 2.75 5.90 1.22
CA ARG A 59 4.01 6.08 1.95
C ARG A 59 4.94 4.87 1.89
N THR A 60 4.48 3.71 1.43
CA THR A 60 5.39 2.56 1.18
C THR A 60 6.36 2.85 0.04
N LYS A 61 5.98 3.70 -0.91
CA LYS A 61 6.77 4.01 -2.10
C LYS A 61 7.21 5.47 -2.16
N TYR A 62 6.39 6.38 -1.68
CA TYR A 62 6.63 7.82 -1.75
C TYR A 62 6.56 8.42 -0.35
N SER A 63 7.69 8.93 0.16
CA SER A 63 7.69 9.73 1.37
C SER A 63 6.99 11.07 1.10
N LEU A 64 6.57 11.77 2.15
CA LEU A 64 5.96 13.09 1.98
C LEU A 64 6.91 14.04 1.24
N ASN A 65 8.19 14.04 1.60
CA ASN A 65 9.19 14.90 0.94
C ASN A 65 9.35 14.55 -0.53
N LYS A 66 9.33 13.27 -0.88
CA LYS A 66 9.42 12.81 -2.27
C LYS A 66 8.19 13.25 -3.06
N GLU A 67 7.00 13.10 -2.49
CA GLU A 67 5.76 13.57 -3.11
C GLU A 67 5.79 15.07 -3.37
N LEU A 68 6.18 15.86 -2.37
CA LEU A 68 6.27 17.31 -2.51
C LEU A 68 7.29 17.72 -3.56
N GLY A 69 8.41 17.00 -3.64
CA GLY A 69 9.43 17.23 -4.67
C GLY A 69 8.89 16.97 -6.08
N ILE A 70 8.18 15.86 -6.28
CA ILE A 70 7.56 15.52 -7.56
C ILE A 70 6.54 16.58 -7.98
N ARG A 71 5.70 17.04 -7.05
CA ARG A 71 4.72 18.10 -7.31
C ARG A 71 5.39 19.41 -7.73
N ARG A 72 6.46 19.80 -7.03
CA ARG A 72 7.20 21.02 -7.33
C ARG A 72 7.83 20.97 -8.72
N GLU A 73 8.49 19.87 -9.06
CA GLU A 73 9.09 19.67 -10.38
C GLU A 73 8.04 19.75 -11.49
N TYR A 74 6.88 19.13 -11.26
CA TYR A 74 5.79 19.14 -12.23
C TYR A 74 5.22 20.56 -12.44
N ILE A 75 5.00 21.29 -11.35
CA ILE A 75 4.50 22.68 -11.41
C ILE A 75 5.49 23.57 -12.16
N ASN A 76 6.79 23.35 -11.98
CA ASN A 76 7.84 24.13 -12.62
C ASN A 76 8.21 23.64 -14.02
N ASN A 77 7.47 22.67 -14.57
CA ASN A 77 7.71 22.11 -15.90
C ASN A 77 9.13 21.62 -16.13
N GLN A 78 9.75 21.03 -15.10
CA GLN A 78 11.10 20.49 -15.22
C GLN A 78 11.11 19.28 -16.13
N GLN A 79 12.24 19.06 -16.82
CA GLN A 79 12.41 17.93 -17.72
C GLN A 79 12.23 16.59 -16.97
N GLY A 80 11.42 15.69 -17.52
CA GLY A 80 11.12 14.38 -16.91
C GLY A 80 10.08 14.43 -15.81
N ALA A 81 9.61 15.63 -15.40
CA ALA A 81 8.66 15.78 -14.30
C ALA A 81 7.29 15.17 -14.62
N ALA A 82 6.84 15.24 -15.87
CA ALA A 82 5.56 14.67 -16.27
C ALA A 82 5.51 13.15 -16.08
N GLU A 83 6.58 12.44 -16.38
CA GLU A 83 6.66 10.99 -16.18
C GLU A 83 6.60 10.63 -14.70
N LYS A 84 7.34 11.34 -13.86
CA LYS A 84 7.32 11.13 -12.40
C LYS A 84 5.94 11.41 -11.83
N TRP A 85 5.30 12.48 -12.27
CA TRP A 85 3.96 12.84 -11.83
C TRP A 85 2.93 11.78 -12.22
N ASN A 86 2.99 11.31 -13.48
CA ASN A 86 2.10 10.27 -13.96
C ASN A 86 2.28 8.98 -13.17
N GLY A 87 3.52 8.58 -12.87
CA GLY A 87 3.82 7.40 -12.06
C GLY A 87 3.24 7.52 -10.66
N PHE A 88 3.37 8.69 -10.04
CA PHE A 88 2.80 8.97 -8.73
C PHE A 88 1.27 8.88 -8.76
N CYS A 89 0.63 9.51 -9.74
CA CYS A 89 -0.84 9.49 -9.87
C CYS A 89 -1.37 8.07 -10.08
N LEU A 90 -0.69 7.26 -10.88
CA LEU A 90 -1.07 5.86 -11.08
C LEU A 90 -0.98 5.06 -9.78
N PHE A 91 0.05 5.31 -8.98
CA PHE A 91 0.19 4.64 -7.68
C PHE A 91 -0.90 5.08 -6.70
N VAL A 92 -1.28 6.34 -6.71
CA VAL A 92 -2.40 6.84 -5.89
C VAL A 92 -3.71 6.16 -6.29
N GLU A 93 -3.97 6.02 -7.59
CA GLU A 93 -5.16 5.31 -8.08
C GLU A 93 -5.16 3.86 -7.64
N GLU A 94 -4.02 3.19 -7.68
CA GLU A 94 -3.87 1.82 -7.20
C GLU A 94 -4.17 1.72 -5.70
N ALA A 95 -3.65 2.64 -4.89
CA ALA A 95 -3.91 2.70 -3.45
C ALA A 95 -5.40 2.92 -3.17
N GLN A 96 -6.05 3.82 -3.93
CA GLN A 96 -7.49 4.07 -3.81
C GLN A 96 -8.31 2.83 -4.16
N SER A 97 -7.91 2.10 -5.20
CA SER A 97 -8.58 0.88 -5.62
C SER A 97 -8.51 -0.20 -4.52
N ILE A 98 -7.34 -0.35 -3.91
CA ILE A 98 -7.15 -1.28 -2.80
C ILE A 98 -8.07 -0.92 -1.63
N ALA A 99 -8.10 0.35 -1.24
CA ALA A 99 -8.94 0.82 -0.14
C ALA A 99 -10.44 0.65 -0.44
N ASN A 100 -10.86 0.91 -1.68
CA ASN A 100 -12.24 0.75 -2.10
C ASN A 100 -12.71 -0.70 -2.00
N ASN A 101 -11.83 -1.66 -2.28
CA ASN A 101 -12.15 -3.09 -2.20
C ASN A 101 -12.31 -3.59 -0.76
N LEU A 102 -11.87 -2.82 0.23
CA LEU A 102 -11.98 -3.17 1.64
C LEU A 102 -13.31 -2.78 2.26
N ASN A 103 -14.15 -2.02 1.56
CA ASN A 103 -15.45 -1.53 2.05
C ASN A 103 -15.33 -0.73 3.36
N LEU A 104 -14.33 0.12 3.42
CA LEU A 104 -14.10 0.98 4.58
C LEU A 104 -14.97 2.23 4.57
#